data_8c76450c2bc115a854dfd2e131566a1d
#
_entry.id   8c76450c2bc115a854dfd2e131566a1d
#
_cell.length_a   1.000
_cell.length_b   1.000
_cell.length_c   1.000
_cell.angle_alpha   90.00
_cell.angle_beta   90.00
_cell.angle_gamma   90.00
#
_symmetry.space_group_name_H-M   'P 1'
#
loop_
_entity.id
_entity.type
_entity.pdbx_description
1 polymer ?
#
loop_
_entity_poly.entity_id
_entity_poly.type
_entity_poly.pdbx_seq_one_letter_code
_entity_poly.pdbx_strand_id
1 'polypeptide(L)'
;MKKISHGGNIYKKAKEMGIREEDILDFSANISPLGLPEHIRQAMVKAIDQTINYPDPDCSRLKEAISKEDAVSETKIACGNGGADLLYRLAFGLQPKKVLLPVPAFVEYEEALSAAGAQIEYYRMTEDFIIKEDILEQITEDTDFVVI
;
A
#
# COMPACT_ATOMS: atom_id res chain seq x y z
N MET A 1 6.02 19.81 -11.31
CA MET A 1 5.64 19.25 -10.01
C MET A 1 6.87 18.60 -9.36
N LYS A 2 7.16 18.87 -8.09
CA LYS A 2 8.21 18.14 -7.34
C LYS A 2 7.73 16.70 -7.20
N LYS A 3 8.47 15.74 -7.75
CA LYS A 3 8.19 14.31 -7.58
C LYS A 3 8.27 14.00 -6.09
N ILE A 4 7.16 13.66 -5.45
CA ILE A 4 7.14 13.25 -4.04
C ILE A 4 7.93 11.95 -3.98
N SER A 5 8.96 11.89 -3.14
CA SER A 5 9.82 10.71 -2.97
C SER A 5 9.25 9.87 -1.84
N HIS A 6 9.09 8.56 -2.08
CA HIS A 6 8.77 7.61 -1.01
C HIS A 6 9.82 7.67 0.11
N GLY A 7 9.37 7.43 1.35
CA GLY A 7 10.25 7.15 2.47
C GLY A 7 11.02 5.82 2.29
N GLY A 8 11.93 5.52 3.23
CA GLY A 8 12.66 4.25 3.29
C GLY A 8 13.84 4.10 2.32
N ASN A 9 14.16 5.11 1.51
CA ASN A 9 15.31 5.05 0.60
C ASN A 9 16.61 5.48 1.28
N ILE A 10 17.08 4.67 2.24
CA ILE A 10 18.31 4.92 3.00
C ILE A 10 19.55 4.96 2.10
N TYR A 11 19.59 4.16 1.03
CA TYR A 11 20.70 4.10 0.07
C TYR A 11 20.95 5.44 -0.61
N LYS A 12 19.88 6.05 -1.12
CA LYS A 12 19.96 7.37 -1.74
C LYS A 12 20.39 8.43 -0.73
N LYS A 13 19.81 8.38 0.48
CA LYS A 13 20.13 9.35 1.54
C LYS A 13 21.56 9.21 2.04
N ALA A 14 22.06 8.00 2.26
CA ALA A 14 23.44 7.74 2.63
C ALA A 14 24.41 8.35 1.61
N LYS A 15 24.13 8.13 0.32
CA LYS A 15 24.95 8.68 -0.77
C LYS A 15 24.91 10.22 -0.81
N GLU A 16 23.75 10.84 -0.64
CA GLU A 16 23.58 12.30 -0.60
C GLU A 16 24.32 12.93 0.59
N MET A 17 24.34 12.25 1.74
CA MET A 17 24.95 12.74 2.97
C MET A 17 26.44 12.36 3.12
N GLY A 18 26.94 11.45 2.28
CA GLY A 18 28.31 10.94 2.36
C GLY A 18 28.61 10.12 3.62
N ILE A 19 27.58 9.41 4.16
CA ILE A 19 27.68 8.53 5.34
C ILE A 19 27.31 7.11 4.97
N ARG A 20 27.52 6.15 5.89
CA ARG A 20 27.12 4.77 5.70
C ARG A 20 25.60 4.61 5.89
N GLU A 21 25.00 3.66 5.22
CA GLU A 21 23.55 3.34 5.33
C GLU A 21 23.16 2.98 6.76
N GLU A 22 24.02 2.26 7.47
CA GLU A 22 23.82 1.83 8.86
C GLU A 22 23.87 2.99 9.89
N ASP A 23 24.40 4.14 9.51
CA ASP A 23 24.44 5.34 10.35
C ASP A 23 23.16 6.20 10.20
N ILE A 24 22.23 5.81 9.31
CA ILE A 24 20.96 6.51 9.12
C ILE A 24 19.90 5.98 10.10
N LEU A 25 19.36 6.90 10.90
CA LEU A 25 18.15 6.66 11.66
C LEU A 25 16.93 7.02 10.80
N ASP A 26 16.27 6.00 10.25
CA ASP A 26 15.16 6.19 9.31
C ASP A 26 13.80 6.17 10.02
N PHE A 27 13.13 7.33 10.04
CA PHE A 27 11.75 7.49 10.49
C PHE A 27 10.77 7.74 9.33
N SER A 28 11.22 7.58 8.09
CA SER A 28 10.40 7.88 6.91
C SER A 28 9.57 6.69 6.42
N ALA A 29 9.72 5.52 7.05
CA ALA A 29 8.97 4.31 6.72
C ALA A 29 8.57 3.54 7.99
N ASN A 30 7.41 2.90 7.95
CA ASN A 30 6.89 2.09 9.07
C ASN A 30 7.54 0.69 9.08
N ILE A 31 8.83 0.64 9.45
CA ILE A 31 9.59 -0.61 9.57
C ILE A 31 9.72 -0.95 11.04
N SER A 32 9.45 -2.22 11.38
CA SER A 32 9.60 -2.70 12.77
C SER A 32 11.07 -2.59 13.23
N PRO A 33 11.35 -1.87 14.32
CA PRO A 33 12.72 -1.79 14.87
C PRO A 33 13.18 -3.14 15.47
N LEU A 34 12.28 -4.07 15.72
CA LEU A 34 12.59 -5.41 16.23
C LEU A 34 13.14 -6.35 15.14
N GLY A 35 13.13 -5.93 13.90
CA GLY A 35 13.61 -6.71 12.75
C GLY A 35 12.71 -7.90 12.42
N LEU A 36 13.30 -8.90 11.77
CA LEU A 36 12.59 -10.11 11.32
C LEU A 36 12.52 -11.14 12.45
N PRO A 37 11.30 -11.56 12.88
CA PRO A 37 11.14 -12.62 13.89
C PRO A 37 11.80 -13.93 13.44
N GLU A 38 12.41 -14.65 14.40
CA GLU A 38 13.17 -15.87 14.08
C GLU A 38 12.33 -16.98 13.44
N HIS A 39 11.09 -17.18 13.87
CA HIS A 39 10.21 -18.18 13.25
C HIS A 39 9.87 -17.85 11.79
N ILE A 40 9.76 -16.56 11.45
CA ILE A 40 9.56 -16.12 10.05
C ILE A 40 10.83 -16.37 9.24
N ARG A 41 12.01 -16.04 9.77
CA ARG A 41 13.29 -16.34 9.15
C ARG A 41 13.41 -17.82 8.82
N GLN A 42 13.10 -18.70 9.78
CA GLN A 42 13.16 -20.15 9.56
C GLN A 42 12.15 -20.63 8.50
N ALA A 43 10.94 -20.06 8.48
CA ALA A 43 9.95 -20.39 7.45
C ALA A 43 10.43 -19.97 6.05
N MET A 44 11.05 -18.79 5.93
CA MET A 44 11.62 -18.32 4.66
C MET A 44 12.76 -19.23 4.18
N VAL A 45 13.68 -19.62 5.08
CA VAL A 45 14.78 -20.54 4.74
C VAL A 45 14.24 -21.87 4.23
N LYS A 46 13.22 -22.45 4.90
CA LYS A 46 12.58 -23.68 4.44
C LYS A 46 11.87 -23.55 3.10
N ALA A 47 11.41 -22.34 2.77
CA ALA A 47 10.71 -22.09 1.51
C ALA A 47 11.65 -21.92 0.31
N ILE A 48 12.97 -21.72 0.53
CA ILE A 48 13.94 -21.52 -0.56
C ILE A 48 13.90 -22.69 -1.56
N ASP A 49 13.87 -23.92 -1.07
CA ASP A 49 13.86 -25.12 -1.93
C ASP A 49 12.57 -25.25 -2.77
N GLN A 50 11.51 -24.54 -2.38
CA GLN A 50 10.25 -24.52 -3.14
C GLN A 50 10.30 -23.58 -4.35
N THR A 51 11.31 -22.72 -4.44
CA THR A 51 11.47 -21.74 -5.54
C THR A 51 11.76 -22.37 -6.89
N ILE A 52 12.08 -23.67 -6.93
CA ILE A 52 12.21 -24.45 -8.16
C ILE A 52 10.86 -24.63 -8.89
N ASN A 53 9.75 -24.45 -8.18
CA ASN A 53 8.41 -24.56 -8.73
C ASN A 53 7.86 -23.16 -9.07
N TYR A 54 6.94 -23.12 -10.03
CA TYR A 54 6.14 -21.91 -10.22
C TYR A 54 5.35 -21.61 -8.96
N PRO A 55 5.23 -20.32 -8.58
CA PRO A 55 4.38 -19.95 -7.46
C PRO A 55 2.91 -20.26 -7.77
N ASP A 56 2.15 -20.55 -6.72
CA ASP A 56 0.69 -20.74 -6.81
C ASP A 56 0.03 -19.41 -7.24
N PRO A 57 -0.55 -19.34 -8.48
CA PRO A 57 -1.12 -18.10 -8.99
C PRO A 57 -2.36 -17.66 -8.21
N ASP A 58 -3.04 -18.58 -7.54
CA ASP A 58 -4.25 -18.32 -6.77
C ASP A 58 -3.96 -17.97 -5.32
N CYS A 59 -2.71 -18.11 -4.86
CA CYS A 59 -2.31 -17.92 -3.46
C CYS A 59 -3.18 -18.74 -2.49
N SER A 60 -3.56 -19.97 -2.87
CA SER A 60 -4.58 -20.80 -2.17
C SER A 60 -4.26 -20.99 -0.69
N ARG A 61 -3.02 -21.38 -0.36
CA ARG A 61 -2.60 -21.62 1.02
C ARG A 61 -2.63 -20.32 1.86
N LEU A 62 -2.29 -19.17 1.26
CA LEU A 62 -2.33 -17.89 1.94
C LEU A 62 -3.78 -17.46 2.19
N LYS A 63 -4.65 -17.59 1.19
CA LYS A 63 -6.08 -17.29 1.33
C LYS A 63 -6.75 -18.17 2.38
N GLU A 64 -6.44 -19.46 2.41
CA GLU A 64 -6.93 -20.38 3.44
C GLU A 64 -6.51 -19.95 4.86
N ALA A 65 -5.23 -19.55 5.01
CA ALA A 65 -4.73 -19.09 6.30
C ALA A 65 -5.41 -17.79 6.77
N ILE A 66 -5.54 -16.80 5.88
CA ILE A 66 -6.25 -15.54 6.16
C ILE A 66 -7.73 -15.80 6.45
N SER A 67 -8.37 -16.66 5.65
CA SER A 67 -9.79 -17.03 5.85
C SER A 67 -10.05 -17.60 7.23
N LYS A 68 -9.14 -18.44 7.74
CA LYS A 68 -9.26 -19.03 9.08
C LYS A 68 -9.01 -18.00 10.19
N GLU A 69 -8.03 -17.12 10.02
CA GLU A 69 -7.65 -16.10 11.02
C GLU A 69 -8.71 -15.01 11.14
N ASP A 70 -9.18 -14.49 10.01
CA ASP A 70 -10.07 -13.33 9.95
C ASP A 70 -11.55 -13.70 9.79
N ALA A 71 -11.88 -15.00 9.74
CA ALA A 71 -13.24 -15.51 9.52
C ALA A 71 -13.91 -14.92 8.24
N VAL A 72 -13.12 -14.71 7.19
CA VAL A 72 -13.57 -14.17 5.89
C VAL A 72 -13.50 -15.26 4.83
N SER A 73 -14.51 -15.36 3.96
CA SER A 73 -14.48 -16.33 2.85
C SER A 73 -13.28 -16.09 1.92
N GLU A 74 -12.58 -17.15 1.50
CA GLU A 74 -11.46 -17.10 0.56
C GLU A 74 -11.81 -16.36 -0.74
N THR A 75 -13.08 -16.42 -1.18
CA THR A 75 -13.56 -15.72 -2.37
C THR A 75 -13.58 -14.19 -2.23
N LYS A 76 -13.42 -13.67 -1.00
CA LYS A 76 -13.36 -12.24 -0.68
C LYS A 76 -11.95 -11.77 -0.40
N ILE A 77 -10.94 -12.62 -0.62
CA ILE A 77 -9.53 -12.31 -0.35
C ILE A 77 -8.78 -12.16 -1.66
N ALA A 78 -8.13 -11.02 -1.84
CA ALA A 78 -7.18 -10.78 -2.90
C ALA A 78 -5.77 -10.68 -2.32
N CYS A 79 -4.79 -11.33 -2.95
CA CYS A 79 -3.39 -11.28 -2.55
C CYS A 79 -2.57 -10.53 -3.61
N GLY A 80 -1.51 -9.83 -3.17
CA GLY A 80 -0.62 -9.09 -4.05
C GLY A 80 0.74 -8.85 -3.42
N ASN A 81 1.68 -8.31 -4.18
CA ASN A 81 3.01 -7.95 -3.73
C ASN A 81 3.00 -6.60 -2.98
N GLY A 82 2.46 -6.62 -1.77
CA GLY A 82 2.27 -5.44 -0.95
C GLY A 82 1.04 -4.61 -1.33
N GLY A 83 0.77 -3.57 -0.53
CA GLY A 83 -0.41 -2.72 -0.70
C GLY A 83 -0.44 -1.97 -2.04
N ALA A 84 0.71 -1.53 -2.53
CA ALA A 84 0.80 -0.82 -3.81
C ALA A 84 0.30 -1.69 -4.98
N ASP A 85 0.74 -2.95 -5.10
CA ASP A 85 0.24 -3.86 -6.14
C ASP A 85 -1.29 -4.02 -6.07
N LEU A 86 -1.83 -4.16 -4.86
CA LEU A 86 -3.29 -4.28 -4.67
C LEU A 86 -4.03 -3.00 -5.06
N LEU A 87 -3.48 -1.82 -4.76
CA LEU A 87 -4.06 -0.54 -5.16
C LEU A 87 -4.14 -0.40 -6.68
N TYR A 88 -3.06 -0.73 -7.39
CA TYR A 88 -3.06 -0.73 -8.86
C TYR A 88 -4.07 -1.73 -9.42
N ARG A 89 -4.12 -2.95 -8.88
CA ARG A 89 -5.11 -3.96 -9.32
C ARG A 89 -6.55 -3.50 -9.10
N LEU A 90 -6.84 -2.86 -7.96
CA LEU A 90 -8.16 -2.29 -7.68
C LEU A 90 -8.48 -1.15 -8.64
N ALA A 91 -7.55 -0.21 -8.83
CA ALA A 91 -7.74 0.93 -9.72
C ALA A 91 -8.02 0.50 -11.17
N PHE A 92 -7.21 -0.43 -11.70
CA PHE A 92 -7.41 -0.95 -13.06
C PHE A 92 -8.60 -1.89 -13.19
N GLY A 93 -8.97 -2.61 -12.13
CA GLY A 93 -10.14 -3.51 -12.13
C GLY A 93 -11.45 -2.77 -12.03
N LEU A 94 -11.52 -1.73 -11.21
CA LEU A 94 -12.72 -0.92 -10.98
C LEU A 94 -12.86 0.23 -11.99
N GLN A 95 -11.75 0.75 -12.50
CA GLN A 95 -11.69 1.87 -13.44
C GLN A 95 -12.57 3.08 -13.05
N PRO A 96 -12.45 3.58 -11.81
CA PRO A 96 -13.25 4.71 -11.36
C PRO A 96 -12.93 5.93 -12.23
N LYS A 97 -13.94 6.72 -12.56
CA LYS A 97 -13.79 7.95 -13.35
C LYS A 97 -13.53 9.15 -12.46
N LYS A 98 -14.27 9.25 -11.36
CA LYS A 98 -14.19 10.36 -10.40
C LYS A 98 -13.97 9.84 -8.98
N VAL A 99 -12.89 10.30 -8.37
CA VAL A 99 -12.44 9.82 -7.05
C VAL A 99 -12.28 11.00 -6.11
N LEU A 100 -12.81 10.88 -4.89
CA LEU A 100 -12.55 11.79 -3.80
C LEU A 100 -11.44 11.22 -2.90
N LEU A 101 -10.34 11.98 -2.76
CA LEU A 101 -9.14 11.58 -2.01
C LEU A 101 -8.86 12.60 -0.90
N PRO A 102 -9.03 12.24 0.39
CA PRO A 102 -8.55 13.03 1.50
C PRO A 102 -7.03 13.17 1.48
N VAL A 103 -6.53 14.39 1.67
CA VAL A 103 -5.11 14.70 1.67
C VAL A 103 -4.71 15.50 2.90
N PRO A 104 -3.48 15.29 3.41
CA PRO A 104 -2.40 14.47 2.85
C PRO A 104 -2.66 12.97 2.99
N ALA A 105 -2.28 12.19 1.99
CA ALA A 105 -2.50 10.75 1.93
C ALA A 105 -1.23 10.02 1.42
N PHE A 106 -1.27 8.70 1.45
CA PHE A 106 -0.23 7.87 0.85
C PHE A 106 -0.20 8.10 -0.66
N VAL A 107 0.98 8.40 -1.19
CA VAL A 107 1.15 8.83 -2.59
C VAL A 107 0.66 7.80 -3.61
N GLU A 108 0.75 6.51 -3.29
CA GLU A 108 0.32 5.43 -4.18
C GLU A 108 -1.19 5.44 -4.47
N TYR A 109 -2.03 6.02 -3.61
CA TYR A 109 -3.45 6.17 -3.91
C TYR A 109 -3.64 7.05 -5.16
N GLU A 110 -2.99 8.21 -5.16
CA GLU A 110 -3.06 9.13 -6.30
C GLU A 110 -2.42 8.54 -7.55
N GLU A 111 -1.23 7.92 -7.40
CA GLU A 111 -0.50 7.34 -8.53
C GLU A 111 -1.28 6.20 -9.19
N ALA A 112 -1.82 5.25 -8.41
CA ALA A 112 -2.57 4.11 -8.94
C ALA A 112 -3.87 4.55 -9.62
N LEU A 113 -4.64 5.44 -9.00
CA LEU A 113 -5.90 5.93 -9.53
C LEU A 113 -5.70 6.80 -10.79
N SER A 114 -4.69 7.68 -10.78
CA SER A 114 -4.33 8.48 -11.94
C SER A 114 -3.86 7.62 -13.12
N ALA A 115 -3.07 6.56 -12.83
CA ALA A 115 -2.63 5.61 -13.85
C ALA A 115 -3.80 4.85 -14.49
N ALA A 116 -4.88 4.59 -13.74
CA ALA A 116 -6.11 4.01 -14.24
C ALA A 116 -7.02 5.02 -14.99
N GLY A 117 -6.63 6.30 -15.04
CA GLY A 117 -7.35 7.35 -15.75
C GLY A 117 -8.43 8.07 -14.93
N ALA A 118 -8.41 7.91 -13.61
CA ALA A 118 -9.35 8.59 -12.73
C ALA A 118 -9.06 10.10 -12.64
N GLN A 119 -10.12 10.91 -12.59
CA GLN A 119 -10.08 12.29 -12.16
C GLN A 119 -10.14 12.33 -10.64
N ILE A 120 -9.15 12.96 -10.01
CA ILE A 120 -9.05 13.01 -8.55
C ILE A 120 -9.47 14.40 -8.06
N GLU A 121 -10.44 14.41 -7.16
CA GLU A 121 -10.82 15.56 -6.35
C GLU A 121 -10.25 15.39 -4.94
N TYR A 122 -9.69 16.46 -4.39
CA TYR A 122 -9.00 16.41 -3.12
C TYR A 122 -9.84 17.02 -2.01
N TYR A 123 -10.10 16.22 -0.97
CA TYR A 123 -10.59 16.72 0.30
C TYR A 123 -9.40 17.09 1.19
N ARG A 124 -9.32 18.35 1.65
CA ARG A 124 -8.25 18.77 2.55
C ARG A 124 -8.65 18.52 4.01
N MET A 125 -7.96 17.56 4.62
CA MET A 125 -8.11 17.30 6.05
C MET A 125 -7.70 18.52 6.89
N THR A 126 -8.12 18.55 8.15
CA THR A 126 -7.70 19.57 9.12
C THR A 126 -6.19 19.49 9.41
N GLU A 127 -5.65 20.47 10.13
CA GLU A 127 -4.24 20.45 10.58
C GLU A 127 -3.91 19.23 11.44
N ASP A 128 -4.92 18.67 12.15
CA ASP A 128 -4.80 17.45 12.95
C ASP A 128 -5.03 16.16 12.13
N PHE A 129 -5.07 16.24 10.80
CA PHE A 129 -5.31 15.13 9.87
C PHE A 129 -6.66 14.43 10.09
N ILE A 130 -7.68 15.17 10.46
CA ILE A 130 -9.04 14.64 10.70
C ILE A 130 -9.90 14.88 9.46
N ILE A 131 -10.61 13.82 9.03
CA ILE A 131 -11.70 13.90 8.08
C ILE A 131 -12.96 14.30 8.86
N LYS A 132 -13.61 15.41 8.48
CA LYS A 132 -14.85 15.87 9.08
C LYS A 132 -16.06 15.44 8.26
N GLU A 133 -17.26 15.62 8.84
CA GLU A 133 -18.52 15.27 8.17
C GLU A 133 -18.78 16.08 6.89
N ASP A 134 -18.16 17.25 6.73
CA ASP A 134 -18.25 18.06 5.51
C ASP A 134 -17.69 17.37 4.25
N ILE A 135 -16.92 16.30 4.40
CA ILE A 135 -16.53 15.44 3.26
C ILE A 135 -17.76 14.88 2.53
N LEU A 136 -18.86 14.65 3.26
CA LEU A 136 -20.11 14.13 2.67
C LEU A 136 -20.71 15.10 1.66
N GLU A 137 -20.50 16.40 1.85
CA GLU A 137 -20.97 17.44 0.93
C GLU A 137 -20.20 17.45 -0.40
N GLN A 138 -19.00 16.85 -0.42
CA GLN A 138 -18.18 16.73 -1.63
C GLN A 138 -18.43 15.43 -2.39
N ILE A 139 -19.18 14.48 -1.81
CA ILE A 139 -19.61 13.26 -2.50
C ILE A 139 -20.85 13.62 -3.32
N THR A 140 -20.72 13.53 -4.63
CA THR A 140 -21.76 13.83 -5.60
C THR A 140 -22.23 12.56 -6.32
N GLU A 141 -23.33 12.61 -7.06
CA GLU A 141 -23.87 11.43 -7.78
C GLU A 141 -22.89 10.83 -8.79
N ASP A 142 -21.92 11.61 -9.25
CA ASP A 142 -20.88 11.19 -10.17
C ASP A 142 -19.57 10.76 -9.47
N THR A 143 -19.54 10.73 -8.13
CA THR A 143 -18.39 10.21 -7.37
C THR A 143 -18.43 8.69 -7.37
N ASP A 144 -17.51 8.05 -8.09
CA ASP A 144 -17.44 6.58 -8.20
C ASP A 144 -16.72 5.94 -7.01
N PHE A 145 -15.76 6.66 -6.41
CA PHE A 145 -14.87 6.09 -5.43
C PHE A 145 -14.42 7.12 -4.39
N VAL A 146 -14.39 6.71 -3.14
CA VAL A 146 -13.84 7.50 -2.02
C VAL A 146 -12.75 6.68 -1.36
N VAL A 147 -11.58 7.27 -1.17
CA VAL A 147 -10.47 6.64 -0.42
C VAL A 147 -10.51 7.15 1.02
N ILE A 148 -10.51 6.27 2.01
CA ILE A 148 -10.48 6.63 3.44
C ILE A 148 -9.39 5.84 4.15
#